data_134a07aaecd19984cce6f644e1526487
#
_entry.id   134a07aaecd19984cce6f644e1526487
#
_cell.length_a   1.000
_cell.length_b   1.000
_cell.length_c   1.000
_cell.angle_alpha   90.00
_cell.angle_beta   90.00
_cell.angle_gamma   90.00
#
_symmetry.space_group_name_H-M   'P 1'
#
loop_
_entity.id
_entity.type
_entity.pdbx_description
1 polymer ?
#
loop_
_entity_poly.entity_id
_entity_poly.type
_entity_poly.pdbx_seq_one_letter_code
_entity_poly.pdbx_strand_id
1 'polypeptide(L)' 'NNLLDQFWGRYFINDERAEALAFFSLPTTASYSEIKKTYRRLAMHSHPDRGGDVHSFQSLNHAFAVLQRLHS' A
#
# COMPACT_ATOMS: atom_id res chain seq x y z
N ASN A 1 -3.47 -29.32 -4.04
CA ASN A 1 -3.17 -29.18 -5.43
C ASN A 1 -1.95 -28.31 -5.63
N ASN A 2 -0.82 -28.98 -5.95
CA ASN A 2 0.47 -28.30 -5.98
C ASN A 2 0.56 -27.19 -7.02
N LEU A 3 -0.08 -27.39 -8.16
CA LEU A 3 -0.06 -26.38 -9.21
C LEU A 3 -0.74 -25.10 -8.77
N LEU A 4 -1.86 -25.23 -8.11
CA LEU A 4 -2.57 -24.08 -7.58
C LEU A 4 -1.78 -23.40 -6.49
N ASP A 5 -1.16 -24.18 -5.62
CA ASP A 5 -0.36 -23.62 -4.54
C ASP A 5 0.81 -22.81 -5.08
N GLN A 6 1.48 -23.32 -6.10
CA GLN A 6 2.59 -22.59 -6.71
C GLN A 6 2.12 -21.31 -7.38
N PHE A 7 0.99 -21.38 -8.06
CA PHE A 7 0.42 -20.22 -8.71
C PHE A 7 0.05 -19.14 -7.69
N TRP A 8 -0.61 -19.55 -6.61
CA TRP A 8 -1.03 -18.62 -5.57
C TRP A 8 0.17 -18.01 -4.84
N GLY A 9 1.21 -18.83 -4.59
CA GLY A 9 2.41 -18.31 -3.96
C GLY A 9 3.07 -17.22 -4.77
N ARG A 10 3.16 -17.44 -6.08
CA ARG A 10 3.73 -16.45 -6.98
C ARG A 10 2.86 -15.21 -7.04
N TYR A 11 1.56 -15.39 -7.04
CA TYR A 11 0.63 -14.28 -7.07
C TYR A 11 0.77 -13.41 -5.84
N PHE A 12 0.87 -14.03 -4.66
CA PHE A 12 0.98 -13.28 -3.43
C PHE A 12 2.28 -12.50 -3.33
N ILE A 13 3.36 -13.02 -3.89
CA ILE A 13 4.63 -12.31 -3.89
C ILE A 13 4.50 -10.98 -4.64
N ASN A 14 3.75 -10.97 -5.74
CA ASN A 14 3.53 -9.76 -6.51
C ASN A 14 2.38 -8.93 -5.97
N ASP A 15 1.46 -9.56 -5.28
CA ASP A 15 0.21 -8.93 -4.87
C ASP A 15 0.41 -7.94 -3.73
N GLU A 16 1.44 -8.12 -2.92
CA GLU A 16 1.71 -7.22 -1.80
C GLU A 16 1.85 -5.77 -2.28
N ARG A 17 2.60 -5.57 -3.35
CA ARG A 17 2.75 -4.25 -3.92
C ARG A 17 1.44 -3.76 -4.53
N ALA A 18 0.76 -4.62 -5.26
CA ALA A 18 -0.50 -4.25 -5.89
C ALA A 18 -1.55 -3.88 -4.86
N GLU A 19 -1.62 -4.62 -3.76
CA GLU A 19 -2.56 -4.30 -2.69
C GLU A 19 -2.26 -2.95 -2.07
N ALA A 20 -1.01 -2.66 -1.80
CA ALA A 20 -0.62 -1.39 -1.23
C ALA A 20 -0.95 -0.23 -2.17
N LEU A 21 -0.70 -0.41 -3.45
CA LEU A 21 -1.05 0.61 -4.45
C LEU A 21 -2.56 0.78 -4.56
N ALA A 22 -3.29 -0.31 -4.49
CA ALA A 22 -4.75 -0.23 -4.52
C ALA A 22 -5.29 0.54 -3.31
N PHE A 23 -4.66 0.38 -2.16
CA PHE A 23 -5.02 1.15 -0.97
C PHE A 23 -4.92 2.64 -1.23
N PHE A 24 -3.92 3.04 -1.99
CA PHE A 24 -3.75 4.45 -2.36
C PHE A 24 -4.55 4.85 -3.59
N SER A 25 -5.30 3.93 -4.19
CA SER A 25 -6.01 4.16 -5.44
C SER A 25 -5.07 4.53 -6.58
N LEU A 26 -3.89 3.93 -6.59
CA LEU A 26 -2.89 4.17 -7.61
C LEU A 26 -2.72 2.96 -8.52
N PRO A 27 -2.36 3.17 -9.78
CA PRO A 27 -2.08 2.06 -10.69
C PRO A 27 -0.76 1.38 -10.31
N THR A 28 -0.58 0.16 -10.81
CA THR A 28 0.66 -0.58 -10.53
C THR A 28 1.88 0.07 -11.18
N THR A 29 1.65 0.98 -12.11
CA THR A 29 2.72 1.71 -12.77
C THR A 29 3.07 3.03 -12.09
N ALA A 30 2.44 3.33 -10.96
CA ALA A 30 2.68 4.58 -10.25
C ALA A 30 4.14 4.70 -9.81
N SER A 31 4.69 5.89 -9.93
CA SER A 31 6.05 6.17 -9.49
C SER A 31 6.08 6.33 -7.97
N TYR A 32 7.29 6.19 -7.40
CA TYR A 32 7.45 6.38 -5.97
C TYR A 32 7.11 7.81 -5.57
N SER A 33 7.39 8.77 -6.45
CA SER A 33 7.03 10.16 -6.21
C SER A 33 5.52 10.33 -6.06
N GLU A 34 4.75 9.66 -6.91
CA GLU A 34 3.29 9.69 -6.81
C GLU A 34 2.80 9.03 -5.52
N ILE A 35 3.44 7.94 -5.15
CA ILE A 35 3.11 7.24 -3.90
C ILE A 35 3.32 8.17 -2.72
N LYS A 36 4.44 8.86 -2.67
CA LYS A 36 4.74 9.78 -1.57
C LYS A 36 3.73 10.93 -1.50
N LYS A 37 3.39 11.49 -2.64
CA LYS A 37 2.39 12.57 -2.68
C LYS A 37 1.05 12.10 -2.15
N THR A 38 0.62 10.94 -2.61
CA THR A 38 -0.65 10.37 -2.18
C THR A 38 -0.62 10.06 -0.69
N TYR A 39 0.47 9.50 -0.21
CA TYR A 39 0.63 9.21 1.20
C TYR A 39 0.47 10.46 2.05
N ARG A 40 1.15 11.54 1.67
CA ARG A 40 1.08 12.78 2.43
C ARG A 40 -0.34 13.33 2.47
N ARG A 41 -1.03 13.29 1.34
CA ARG A 41 -2.39 13.78 1.28
C ARG A 41 -3.31 12.97 2.18
N LEU A 42 -3.23 11.65 2.07
CA LEU A 42 -4.07 10.78 2.88
C LEU A 42 -3.71 10.85 4.36
N ALA A 43 -2.43 10.99 4.67
CA ALA A 43 -2.00 11.11 6.05
C ALA A 43 -2.57 12.36 6.71
N MET A 44 -2.62 13.46 5.98
CA MET A 44 -3.20 14.68 6.52
C MET A 44 -4.68 14.53 6.80
N HIS A 45 -5.40 13.81 5.93
CA HIS A 45 -6.83 13.59 6.13
C HIS A 45 -7.13 12.59 7.24
N SER A 46 -6.26 11.61 7.42
CA SER A 46 -6.48 10.54 8.38
C SER A 46 -5.81 10.76 9.72
N HIS A 47 -5.07 11.84 9.87
CA HIS A 47 -4.32 12.09 11.09
C HIS A 47 -5.27 12.24 12.29
N PRO A 48 -5.00 11.56 13.41
CA PRO A 48 -5.90 11.61 14.57
C PRO A 48 -6.14 13.01 15.10
N ASP A 49 -5.15 13.90 15.02
CA ASP A 49 -5.29 15.28 15.49
C ASP A 49 -6.33 16.05 14.69
N ARG A 50 -6.65 15.60 13.49
CA ARG A 50 -7.64 16.23 12.64
C ARG A 50 -8.95 15.48 12.62
N GLY A 51 -9.15 14.60 13.59
CA GLY A 51 -10.37 13.82 13.66
C GLY A 51 -10.37 12.58 12.80
N GLY A 52 -9.19 12.20 12.28
CA GLY A 52 -9.07 10.99 11.49
C GLY A 52 -9.12 9.73 12.34
N ASP A 53 -9.31 8.60 11.67
CA ASP A 53 -9.40 7.31 12.33
C ASP A 53 -8.00 6.71 12.50
N VAL A 54 -7.70 6.29 13.72
CA VAL A 54 -6.40 5.70 14.04
C VAL A 54 -6.15 4.46 13.21
N HIS A 55 -7.17 3.61 13.02
CA HIS A 55 -7.00 2.40 12.22
C HIS A 55 -6.68 2.71 10.77
N SER A 56 -7.35 3.69 10.20
CA SER A 56 -7.07 4.11 8.83
C SER A 56 -5.65 4.65 8.72
N PHE A 57 -5.22 5.42 9.70
CA PHE A 57 -3.88 5.98 9.69
C PHE A 57 -2.81 4.89 9.80
N GLN A 58 -3.05 3.88 10.65
CA GLN A 58 -2.13 2.76 10.78
C GLN A 58 -2.06 1.94 9.50
N SER A 59 -3.21 1.69 8.87
CA SER A 59 -3.24 0.96 7.59
C SER A 59 -2.49 1.73 6.51
N LEU A 60 -2.65 3.04 6.49
CA LEU A 60 -1.96 3.90 5.53
C LEU A 60 -0.43 3.79 5.72
N ASN A 61 0.02 3.88 6.96
CA ASN A 61 1.45 3.77 7.26
C ASN A 61 1.99 2.40 6.89
N HIS A 62 1.21 1.35 7.13
CA HIS A 62 1.62 0.00 6.78
C HIS A 62 1.78 -0.15 5.27
N ALA A 63 0.80 0.33 4.50
CA ALA A 63 0.86 0.26 3.05
C ALA A 63 2.06 1.03 2.51
N PHE A 64 2.32 2.20 3.07
CA PHE A 64 3.47 2.98 2.64
C PHE A 64 4.79 2.29 2.98
N ALA A 65 4.87 1.67 4.16
CA ALA A 65 6.07 0.93 4.56
C ALA A 65 6.35 -0.23 3.61
N VAL A 66 5.30 -0.93 3.19
CA VAL A 66 5.44 -2.01 2.22
C VAL A 66 6.02 -1.50 0.91
N LEU A 67 5.45 -0.42 0.39
CA LEU A 67 5.91 0.15 -0.88
C LEU A 67 7.33 0.70 -0.77
N GLN A 68 7.67 1.30 0.36
CA GLN A 68 9.00 1.82 0.60
C GLN A 68 10.03 0.69 0.61
N ARG A 69 9.69 -0.42 1.27
CA ARG A 69 10.58 -1.57 1.34
C ARG A 69 10.79 -2.18 -0.04
N LEU A 70 9.72 -2.30 -0.83
CA LEU A 70 9.80 -2.90 -2.15
C LEU A 70 10.50 -1.98 -3.15
N HIS A 71 10.43 -0.68 -2.92
CA HIS A 71 11.10 0.29 -3.79
C HIS A 71 12.62 0.25 -3.60
N SER A 72 13.07 0.02 -2.39
CA SER A 72 14.51 -0.03 -2.09
C SER A 72 15.22 -1.22 -2.78
#